data_5fd4f7c2c2baaf15944b123963c88ce8
#
_entry.id   5fd4f7c2c2baaf15944b123963c88ce8
#
_cell.length_a   1.000
_cell.length_b   1.000
_cell.length_c   1.000
_cell.angle_alpha   90.00
_cell.angle_beta   90.00
_cell.angle_gamma   90.00
#
_symmetry.space_group_name_H-M   'P 1'
#
loop_
_entity.id
_entity.type
_entity.pdbx_description
1 polymer ?
#
loop_
_entity_poly.entity_id
_entity_poly.type
_entity_poly.pdbx_seq_one_letter_code
_entity_poly.pdbx_strand_id
1 'polypeptide(L)'
;MAKLPIDVQNALKRQAPKALRRDFEKDINKKFKDLKNEMIKEFLTDPVTIELLEGSGASNISGTLGGISNLFAFIGFNSGEQPISPILNMLEGTQIIYKQEVKQRGIGVEFEVSLPTAEDIFMVTPLPWASG
;
A
#
# COMPACT_ATOMS: atom_id res chain seq x y z
N MET A 1 28.15 27.75 28.45
CA MET A 1 27.88 26.34 28.16
C MET A 1 29.19 25.56 28.18
N ALA A 2 29.30 24.59 29.04
CA ALA A 2 30.43 23.69 29.01
C ALA A 2 30.41 22.81 27.77
N LYS A 3 31.47 22.80 27.02
CA LYS A 3 31.62 21.90 25.87
C LYS A 3 31.82 20.47 26.40
N LEU A 4 31.08 19.52 25.80
CA LEU A 4 31.30 18.09 26.08
C LEU A 4 32.70 17.67 25.59
N PRO A 5 33.35 16.71 26.27
CA PRO A 5 34.58 16.11 25.75
C PRO A 5 34.41 15.59 24.33
N ILE A 6 35.49 15.64 23.55
CA ILE A 6 35.48 15.21 22.13
C ILE A 6 35.03 13.76 21.98
N ASP A 7 35.44 12.89 22.90
CA ASP A 7 35.05 11.48 22.89
C ASP A 7 33.55 11.29 23.04
N VAL A 8 32.91 12.07 23.91
CA VAL A 8 31.46 12.06 24.13
C VAL A 8 30.73 12.62 22.91
N GLN A 9 31.26 13.71 22.33
CA GLN A 9 30.70 14.28 21.10
C GLN A 9 30.74 13.27 19.95
N ASN A 10 31.86 12.58 19.76
CA ASN A 10 32.01 11.57 18.73
C ASN A 10 31.11 10.35 18.98
N ALA A 11 30.97 9.91 20.24
CA ALA A 11 30.05 8.84 20.60
C ALA A 11 28.59 9.22 20.30
N LEU A 12 28.18 10.44 20.64
CA LEU A 12 26.85 10.97 20.34
C LEU A 12 26.60 11.05 18.84
N LYS A 13 27.59 11.51 18.06
CA LYS A 13 27.48 11.56 16.60
C LYS A 13 27.35 10.18 15.97
N ARG A 14 27.90 9.14 16.58
CA ARG A 14 27.78 7.76 16.10
C ARG A 14 26.49 7.09 16.54
N GLN A 15 26.04 7.31 17.77
CA GLN A 15 24.91 6.61 18.37
C GLN A 15 23.58 7.33 18.23
N ALA A 16 23.56 8.66 18.30
CA ALA A 16 22.35 9.46 18.13
C ALA A 16 21.66 9.23 16.79
N PRO A 17 22.38 9.13 15.64
CA PRO A 17 21.76 8.80 14.37
C PRO A 17 21.01 7.47 14.36
N LYS A 18 21.58 6.44 14.99
CA LYS A 18 20.95 5.12 15.08
C LYS A 18 19.69 5.12 15.94
N ALA A 19 19.75 5.81 17.10
CA ALA A 19 18.62 5.93 18.01
C ALA A 19 17.47 6.74 17.38
N LEU A 20 17.78 7.88 16.78
CA LEU A 20 16.81 8.72 16.06
C LEU A 20 16.20 7.99 14.89
N ARG A 21 16.99 7.23 14.15
CA ARG A 21 16.51 6.41 13.04
C ARG A 21 15.53 5.35 13.51
N ARG A 22 15.83 4.65 14.61
CA ARG A 22 14.92 3.63 15.17
C ARG A 22 13.57 4.23 15.59
N ASP A 23 13.60 5.34 16.31
CA ASP A 23 12.39 6.00 16.77
C ASP A 23 11.57 6.52 15.59
N PHE A 24 12.23 7.11 14.60
CA PHE A 24 11.60 7.61 13.39
C PHE A 24 10.98 6.47 12.56
N GLU A 25 11.72 5.38 12.34
CA GLU A 25 11.22 4.20 11.63
C GLU A 25 10.03 3.57 12.35
N LYS A 26 10.07 3.51 13.68
CA LYS A 26 8.97 2.99 14.49
C LYS A 26 7.69 3.81 14.31
N ASP A 27 7.79 5.13 14.37
CA ASP A 27 6.66 6.03 14.17
C ASP A 27 6.12 5.96 12.75
N ILE A 28 7.00 5.95 11.76
CA ILE A 28 6.63 5.85 10.35
C ILE A 28 5.99 4.49 10.05
N ASN A 29 6.53 3.40 10.58
CA ASN A 29 5.95 2.07 10.43
C ASN A 29 4.53 1.99 10.99
N LYS A 30 4.31 2.59 12.16
CA LYS A 30 2.99 2.63 12.80
C LYS A 30 1.99 3.41 11.94
N LYS A 31 2.37 4.61 11.50
CA LYS A 31 1.53 5.45 10.63
C LYS A 31 1.26 4.77 9.30
N PHE A 32 2.26 4.15 8.72
CA PHE A 32 2.12 3.41 7.47
C PHE A 32 1.16 2.23 7.61
N LYS A 33 1.28 1.46 8.69
CA LYS A 33 0.37 0.35 8.97
C LYS A 33 -1.06 0.82 9.09
N ASP A 34 -1.30 1.92 9.80
CA ASP A 34 -2.62 2.50 9.96
C ASP A 34 -3.20 2.97 8.63
N LEU A 35 -2.41 3.68 7.82
CA LEU A 35 -2.80 4.14 6.49
C LEU A 35 -3.07 2.98 5.53
N LYS A 36 -2.25 1.95 5.57
CA LYS A 36 -2.42 0.75 4.76
C LYS A 36 -3.71 0.02 5.12
N ASN A 37 -3.99 -0.14 6.41
CA ASN A 37 -5.23 -0.74 6.88
C ASN A 37 -6.46 0.06 6.45
N GLU A 38 -6.37 1.39 6.51
CA GLU A 38 -7.43 2.28 6.06
C GLU A 38 -7.65 2.17 4.55
N MET A 39 -6.59 2.16 3.76
CA MET A 39 -6.63 1.97 2.31
C MET A 39 -7.31 0.64 1.93
N ILE A 40 -6.95 -0.44 2.58
CA ILE A 40 -7.54 -1.76 2.35
C ILE A 40 -9.01 -1.76 2.75
N LYS A 41 -9.35 -1.14 3.87
CA LYS A 41 -10.74 -1.01 4.32
C LYS A 41 -11.58 -0.22 3.31
N GLU A 42 -11.08 0.90 2.83
CA GLU A 42 -11.77 1.69 1.79
C GLU A 42 -11.95 0.88 0.52
N PHE A 43 -10.92 0.17 0.08
CA PHE A 43 -11.00 -0.71 -1.08
C PHE A 43 -12.07 -1.79 -0.92
N LEU A 44 -12.12 -2.46 0.23
CA LEU A 44 -13.08 -3.55 0.50
C LEU A 44 -14.51 -3.05 0.71
N THR A 45 -14.69 -1.78 1.06
CA THR A 45 -16.02 -1.18 1.26
C THR A 45 -16.53 -0.42 0.04
N ASP A 46 -15.71 -0.29 -0.99
CA ASP A 46 -16.12 0.33 -2.26
C ASP A 46 -17.21 -0.51 -2.93
N PRO A 47 -18.31 0.11 -3.41
CA PRO A 47 -19.42 -0.63 -4.04
C PRO A 47 -19.01 -1.47 -5.25
N VAL A 48 -18.05 -1.00 -6.06
CA VAL A 48 -17.52 -1.76 -7.20
C VAL A 48 -16.80 -3.02 -6.71
N THR A 49 -15.97 -2.88 -5.69
CA THR A 49 -15.26 -4.01 -5.10
C THR A 49 -16.22 -5.04 -4.51
N ILE A 50 -17.24 -4.61 -3.79
CA ILE A 50 -18.26 -5.48 -3.21
C ILE A 50 -19.00 -6.24 -4.30
N GLU A 51 -19.42 -5.58 -5.34
CA GLU A 51 -20.11 -6.21 -6.47
C GLU A 51 -19.24 -7.28 -7.14
N LEU A 52 -17.96 -6.98 -7.36
CA LEU A 52 -17.03 -7.94 -7.95
C LEU A 52 -16.72 -9.13 -7.01
N LEU A 53 -16.69 -8.88 -5.70
CA LEU A 53 -16.54 -9.96 -4.69
C LEU A 53 -17.75 -10.92 -4.67
N GLU A 54 -18.94 -10.38 -4.81
CA GLU A 54 -20.16 -11.20 -4.85
C GLU A 54 -20.30 -12.00 -6.15
N GLY A 55 -19.59 -11.57 -7.18
CA GLY A 55 -19.47 -12.32 -8.44
C GLY A 55 -20.68 -12.29 -9.33
N SER A 56 -20.90 -13.36 -10.08
CA SER A 56 -21.93 -13.44 -11.12
C SER A 56 -23.37 -13.34 -10.61
N GLY A 57 -23.58 -13.64 -9.32
CA GLY A 57 -24.89 -13.55 -8.68
C GLY A 57 -25.23 -12.18 -8.09
N ALA A 58 -24.30 -11.23 -8.14
CA ALA A 58 -24.52 -9.90 -7.57
C ALA A 58 -25.54 -9.10 -8.36
N SER A 59 -26.33 -8.28 -7.66
CA SER A 59 -27.06 -7.20 -8.29
C SER A 59 -26.10 -6.04 -8.62
N ASN A 60 -26.50 -5.07 -9.45
CA ASN A 60 -25.67 -3.89 -9.75
C ASN A 60 -25.66 -2.91 -8.58
N ILE A 61 -25.02 -3.29 -7.48
CA ILE A 61 -24.91 -2.53 -6.24
C ILE A 61 -24.15 -1.22 -6.46
N SER A 62 -23.13 -1.25 -7.31
CA SER A 62 -22.32 -0.07 -7.64
C SER A 62 -23.10 0.99 -8.44
N GLY A 63 -24.21 0.61 -9.07
CA GLY A 63 -24.98 1.50 -9.93
C GLY A 63 -24.30 1.85 -11.25
N THR A 64 -23.14 1.26 -11.54
CA THR A 64 -22.33 1.59 -12.72
C THR A 64 -23.02 1.27 -14.04
N LEU A 65 -23.94 0.30 -14.03
CA LEU A 65 -24.67 -0.15 -15.23
C LEU A 65 -26.16 0.23 -15.20
N GLY A 66 -26.55 1.16 -14.34
CA GLY A 66 -27.94 1.57 -14.21
C GLY A 66 -28.89 0.47 -13.76
N GLY A 67 -28.40 -0.58 -13.12
CA GLY A 67 -29.19 -1.70 -12.61
C GLY A 67 -29.56 -2.77 -13.65
N ILE A 68 -29.08 -2.65 -14.87
CA ILE A 68 -29.47 -3.55 -15.99
C ILE A 68 -28.75 -4.91 -15.90
N SER A 69 -27.56 -4.95 -15.32
CA SER A 69 -26.74 -6.15 -15.27
C SER A 69 -25.83 -6.10 -14.02
N ASN A 70 -25.00 -7.10 -13.82
CA ASN A 70 -23.94 -6.97 -12.83
C ASN A 70 -22.59 -6.66 -13.50
N LEU A 71 -21.73 -5.96 -12.77
CA LEU A 71 -20.45 -5.50 -13.28
C LEU A 71 -19.50 -6.67 -13.54
N PHE A 72 -19.55 -7.70 -12.72
CA PHE A 72 -18.72 -8.90 -12.85
C PHE A 72 -18.91 -9.58 -14.23
N ALA A 73 -20.14 -9.84 -14.59
CA ALA A 73 -20.48 -10.43 -15.88
C ALA A 73 -20.22 -9.47 -17.04
N PHE A 74 -20.50 -8.18 -16.85
CA PHE A 74 -20.30 -7.15 -17.88
C PHE A 74 -18.80 -7.01 -18.25
N ILE A 75 -17.90 -7.04 -17.27
CA ILE A 75 -16.45 -7.01 -17.51
C ILE A 75 -16.00 -8.28 -18.24
N GLY A 76 -16.68 -9.40 -18.06
CA GLY A 76 -16.40 -10.66 -18.74
C GLY A 76 -15.67 -11.69 -17.88
N PHE A 77 -15.70 -11.53 -16.57
CA PHE A 77 -15.17 -12.57 -15.68
C PHE A 77 -16.04 -13.83 -15.73
N ASN A 78 -15.40 -14.98 -15.69
CA ASN A 78 -16.11 -16.25 -15.63
C ASN A 78 -16.63 -16.53 -14.21
N SER A 79 -17.76 -17.24 -14.13
CA SER A 79 -18.29 -17.68 -12.84
C SER A 79 -17.23 -18.47 -12.06
N GLY A 80 -17.02 -18.08 -10.79
CA GLY A 80 -15.99 -18.70 -9.94
C GLY A 80 -14.63 -17.99 -9.94
N GLU A 81 -14.38 -17.07 -10.84
CA GLU A 81 -13.19 -16.23 -10.80
C GLU A 81 -13.26 -15.24 -9.64
N GLN A 82 -12.10 -14.93 -9.07
CA GLN A 82 -11.95 -14.01 -7.94
C GLN A 82 -10.99 -12.87 -8.31
N PRO A 83 -11.48 -11.82 -9.01
CA PRO A 83 -10.61 -10.74 -9.47
C PRO A 83 -10.09 -9.85 -8.36
N ILE A 84 -10.75 -9.82 -7.21
CA ILE A 84 -10.39 -8.94 -6.10
C ILE A 84 -9.25 -9.51 -5.25
N SER A 85 -9.19 -10.83 -5.06
CA SER A 85 -8.16 -11.46 -4.24
C SER A 85 -6.72 -11.14 -4.67
N PRO A 86 -6.36 -11.19 -5.96
CA PRO A 86 -5.02 -10.81 -6.39
C PRO A 86 -4.71 -9.34 -6.14
N ILE A 87 -5.68 -8.45 -6.33
CA ILE A 87 -5.53 -7.02 -6.09
C ILE A 87 -5.34 -6.76 -4.59
N LEU A 88 -6.15 -7.41 -3.75
CA LEU A 88 -6.02 -7.31 -2.30
C LEU A 88 -4.64 -7.76 -1.83
N ASN A 89 -4.13 -8.87 -2.34
CA ASN A 89 -2.79 -9.37 -2.04
C ASN A 89 -1.71 -8.34 -2.42
N MET A 90 -1.86 -7.68 -3.57
CA MET A 90 -0.97 -6.59 -3.96
C MET A 90 -1.00 -5.41 -3.00
N LEU A 91 -2.19 -4.99 -2.59
CA LEU A 91 -2.34 -3.88 -1.63
C LEU A 91 -1.75 -4.24 -0.27
N GLU A 92 -1.94 -5.47 0.18
CA GLU A 92 -1.32 -5.98 1.41
C GLU A 92 0.20 -6.06 1.31
N GLY A 93 0.74 -6.28 0.11
CA GLY A 93 2.16 -6.31 -0.19
C GLY A 93 2.82 -4.94 -0.28
N THR A 94 2.08 -3.85 -0.15
CA THR A 94 2.64 -2.49 -0.14
C THR A 94 3.67 -2.33 0.98
N GLN A 95 4.86 -1.84 0.64
CA GLN A 95 5.99 -1.75 1.56
C GLN A 95 6.56 -0.35 1.64
N ILE A 96 7.20 -0.05 2.76
CA ILE A 96 8.03 1.15 2.94
C ILE A 96 9.49 0.76 2.75
N ILE A 97 10.19 1.56 1.95
CA ILE A 97 11.64 1.47 1.78
C ILE A 97 12.25 2.71 2.43
N TYR A 98 13.19 2.49 3.35
CA TYR A 98 13.93 3.56 4.02
C TYR A 98 15.27 3.77 3.35
N LYS A 99 15.57 5.03 3.06
CA LYS A 99 16.89 5.45 2.61
C LYS A 99 17.44 6.44 3.62
N GLN A 100 18.61 6.16 4.16
CA GLN A 100 19.30 7.07 5.07
C GLN A 100 20.32 7.89 4.28
N GLU A 101 20.24 9.20 4.41
CA GLU A 101 21.21 10.11 3.85
C GLU A 101 21.87 10.91 4.97
N VAL A 102 23.20 10.84 5.06
CA VAL A 102 23.98 11.63 6.00
C VAL A 102 24.35 12.94 5.33
N LYS A 103 23.78 14.05 5.79
CA LYS A 103 24.09 15.39 5.31
C LYS A 103 25.04 16.10 6.28
N GLN A 104 25.84 17.05 5.78
CA GLN A 104 26.77 17.84 6.61
C GLN A 104 26.11 18.58 7.78
N ARG A 105 24.83 18.89 7.67
CA ARG A 105 24.05 19.65 8.68
C ARG A 105 22.95 18.83 9.36
N GLY A 106 23.05 17.52 9.37
CA GLY A 106 22.07 16.68 10.01
C GLY A 106 21.88 15.34 9.32
N ILE A 107 20.89 14.60 9.76
CA ILE A 107 20.54 13.29 9.22
C ILE A 107 19.23 13.45 8.46
N GLY A 108 19.27 13.24 7.15
CA GLY A 108 18.07 13.09 6.36
C GLY A 108 17.64 11.63 6.33
N VAL A 109 16.37 11.35 6.64
CA VAL A 109 15.78 10.04 6.43
C VAL A 109 14.74 10.18 5.33
N GLU A 110 14.99 9.57 4.18
CA GLU A 110 14.01 9.43 3.12
C GLU A 110 13.29 8.09 3.27
N PHE A 111 11.99 8.10 3.08
CA PHE A 111 11.22 6.89 2.94
C PHE A 111 10.43 6.92 1.64
N GLU A 112 10.33 5.77 1.01
CA GLU A 112 9.60 5.59 -0.23
C GLU A 112 8.53 4.52 -0.01
N VAL A 113 7.29 4.82 -0.41
CA VAL A 113 6.18 3.86 -0.36
C VAL A 113 6.06 3.23 -1.73
N SER A 114 6.23 1.91 -1.79
CA SER A 114 6.03 1.15 -3.01
C SER A 114 4.56 0.75 -3.13
N LEU A 115 3.85 1.44 -4.01
CA LEU A 115 2.45 1.13 -4.34
C LEU A 115 2.37 0.35 -5.65
N PRO A 116 1.41 -0.58 -5.78
CA PRO A 116 1.18 -1.22 -7.07
C PRO A 116 0.68 -0.18 -8.09
N THR A 117 1.15 -0.31 -9.31
CA THR A 117 0.71 0.53 -10.43
C THR A 117 -0.59 -0.03 -11.03
N ALA A 118 -1.28 0.77 -11.84
CA ALA A 118 -2.44 0.30 -12.59
C ALA A 118 -2.08 -0.88 -13.50
N GLU A 119 -0.88 -0.87 -14.08
CA GLU A 119 -0.37 -1.97 -14.89
C GLU A 119 -0.18 -3.25 -14.07
N ASP A 120 0.40 -3.15 -12.87
CA ASP A 120 0.56 -4.30 -11.97
C ASP A 120 -0.80 -4.91 -11.63
N ILE A 121 -1.80 -4.08 -11.33
CA ILE A 121 -3.17 -4.53 -11.03
C ILE A 121 -3.79 -5.23 -12.24
N PHE A 122 -3.62 -4.66 -13.43
CA PHE A 122 -4.12 -5.24 -14.68
C PHE A 122 -3.51 -6.60 -14.94
N MET A 123 -2.19 -6.75 -14.70
CA MET A 123 -1.48 -8.00 -14.96
C MET A 123 -1.93 -9.17 -14.06
N VAL A 124 -2.42 -8.89 -12.87
CA VAL A 124 -2.92 -9.94 -11.95
C VAL A 124 -4.43 -10.16 -12.05
N THR A 125 -5.14 -9.28 -12.75
CA THR A 125 -6.59 -9.41 -12.93
C THR A 125 -6.88 -10.48 -13.98
N PRO A 126 -7.74 -11.48 -13.70
CA PRO A 126 -8.02 -12.58 -14.61
C PRO A 126 -9.01 -12.17 -15.71
N LEU A 127 -8.59 -11.28 -16.59
CA LEU A 127 -9.40 -10.80 -17.71
C LEU A 127 -9.29 -11.74 -18.90
N PRO A 128 -10.40 -12.34 -19.39
CA PRO A 128 -10.35 -13.31 -20.49
C PRO A 128 -9.76 -12.75 -21.77
N TRP A 129 -9.98 -11.48 -22.06
CA TRP A 129 -9.43 -10.83 -23.26
C TRP A 129 -7.97 -10.42 -23.14
N ALA A 130 -7.40 -10.41 -21.92
CA ALA A 130 -6.00 -10.05 -21.70
C ALA A 130 -5.03 -11.22 -21.98
N SER A 131 -5.54 -12.43 -22.04
CA SER A 131 -4.76 -13.65 -22.29
C SER A 131 -4.78 -14.10 -23.75
N GLY A 132 -5.42 -13.30 -24.59
CA GLY A 132 -5.57 -13.61 -26.02
C GLY A 132 -4.31 -13.52 -26.86
#